data_c33f1d698432e37901b5e8b3a69740d2
#
_entry.id   c33f1d698432e37901b5e8b3a69740d2
#
_cell.length_a   1.000
_cell.length_b   1.000
_cell.length_c   1.000
_cell.angle_alpha   90.00
_cell.angle_beta   90.00
_cell.angle_gamma   90.00
#
_symmetry.space_group_name_H-M   'P 1'
#
loop_
_entity.id
_entity.type
_entity.pdbx_description
1 polymer ?
#
loop_
_entity_poly.entity_id
_entity_poly.type
_entity_poly.pdbx_seq_one_letter_code
_entity_poly.pdbx_strand_id
1 'polypeptide(L)'
;MLNNKKVAFIGAGSMAEAMISGILAKKLLQPQQIYVTNRSNKEKLLLLQKQYGVATFRNYQETLPKMDIIIFAIKPKDIAETIEKI
;
A
#
# COMPACT_ATOMS: atom_id res chain seq x y z
N MET A 1 -12.11 13.97 -0.44
CA MET A 1 -11.01 14.80 -0.04
C MET A 1 -9.82 14.70 -0.94
N LEU A 2 -9.18 13.52 -1.05
CA LEU A 2 -8.07 13.33 -1.99
C LEU A 2 -8.59 12.63 -3.23
N ASN A 3 -9.55 13.23 -3.89
CA ASN A 3 -10.16 12.66 -5.09
C ASN A 3 -9.12 12.51 -6.19
N ASN A 4 -9.14 11.37 -6.88
CA ASN A 4 -8.23 11.07 -7.97
C ASN A 4 -6.78 10.87 -7.57
N LYS A 5 -6.46 10.90 -6.28
CA LYS A 5 -5.11 10.59 -5.82
C LYS A 5 -4.98 9.10 -5.57
N LYS A 6 -3.82 8.55 -5.89
CA LYS A 6 -3.53 7.13 -5.67
C LYS A 6 -2.35 7.00 -4.72
N VAL A 7 -2.49 6.11 -3.76
CA VAL A 7 -1.49 5.91 -2.70
C VAL A 7 -1.05 4.46 -2.71
N ALA A 8 0.25 4.24 -2.73
CA ALA A 8 0.83 2.91 -2.65
C ALA A 8 1.48 2.70 -1.29
N PHE A 9 1.19 1.56 -0.68
CA PHE A 9 1.86 1.13 0.56
C PHE A 9 2.81 0.00 0.20
N ILE A 10 4.09 0.20 0.47
CA ILE A 10 5.08 -0.85 0.35
C ILE A 10 5.28 -1.43 1.74
N GLY A 11 4.69 -2.60 1.95
CA GLY A 11 4.61 -3.24 3.25
C GLY A 11 3.16 -3.42 3.65
N ALA A 12 2.85 -4.59 4.20
CA ALA A 12 1.48 -4.96 4.55
C ALA A 12 1.36 -5.45 6.00
N GLY A 13 2.27 -5.00 6.86
CA GLY A 13 2.24 -5.36 8.27
C GLY A 13 1.25 -4.54 9.07
N SER A 14 1.35 -4.63 10.41
CA SER A 14 0.43 -3.94 11.29
C SER A 14 0.46 -2.42 11.15
N MET A 15 1.63 -1.85 10.82
CA MET A 15 1.75 -0.41 10.61
C MET A 15 0.95 0.03 9.38
N ALA A 16 1.10 -0.70 8.27
CA ALA A 16 0.34 -0.40 7.06
C ALA A 16 -1.15 -0.55 7.31
N GLU A 17 -1.55 -1.61 7.98
CA GLU A 17 -2.96 -1.86 8.28
C GLU A 17 -3.55 -0.74 9.14
N ALA A 18 -2.82 -0.28 10.15
CA ALA A 18 -3.29 0.79 11.02
C ALA A 18 -3.49 2.08 10.22
N MET A 19 -2.56 2.40 9.32
CA MET A 19 -2.68 3.59 8.49
C MET A 19 -3.86 3.50 7.53
N ILE A 20 -4.02 2.36 6.87
CA ILE A 20 -5.13 2.13 5.95
C ILE A 20 -6.46 2.26 6.68
N SER A 21 -6.58 1.60 7.83
CA SER A 21 -7.78 1.66 8.63
C SER A 21 -8.13 3.10 9.03
N GLY A 22 -7.14 3.87 9.46
CA GLY A 22 -7.35 5.26 9.83
C GLY A 22 -7.77 6.14 8.66
N ILE A 23 -7.13 5.96 7.51
CA ILE A 23 -7.45 6.72 6.30
C ILE A 23 -8.89 6.45 5.86
N LEU A 24 -9.29 5.18 5.86
CA LEU A 24 -10.63 4.81 5.43
C LEU A 24 -11.69 5.24 6.44
N ALA A 25 -11.38 5.18 7.74
CA ALA A 25 -12.30 5.61 8.78
C ALA A 25 -12.61 7.09 8.67
N LYS A 26 -11.62 7.89 8.27
CA LYS A 26 -11.80 9.34 8.10
C LYS A 26 -12.25 9.70 6.69
N LYS A 27 -12.45 8.72 5.83
CA LYS A 27 -12.91 8.92 4.45
C LYS A 27 -12.02 9.86 3.64
N LEU A 28 -10.72 9.83 3.91
CA LEU A 28 -9.75 10.62 3.16
C LEU A 28 -9.54 10.09 1.77
N LEU A 29 -9.62 8.75 1.61
CA LEU A 29 -9.48 8.07 0.34
C LEU A 29 -10.55 6.98 0.25
N GLN A 30 -10.89 6.62 -0.99
CA GLN A 30 -11.70 5.43 -1.23
C GLN A 30 -10.79 4.20 -1.25
N PRO A 31 -11.30 3.01 -0.90
CA PRO A 31 -10.46 1.81 -0.90
C PRO A 31 -9.74 1.56 -2.22
N GLN A 32 -10.40 1.81 -3.35
CA GLN A 32 -9.81 1.57 -4.65
C GLN A 32 -8.67 2.53 -5.00
N GLN A 33 -8.46 3.57 -4.21
CA GLN A 33 -7.34 4.48 -4.39
C GLN A 33 -6.09 4.04 -3.64
N ILE A 34 -6.20 2.96 -2.84
CA ILE A 34 -5.11 2.45 -2.02
C ILE A 34 -4.58 1.16 -2.62
N TYR A 35 -3.29 1.12 -2.89
CA TYR A 35 -2.60 -0.02 -3.46
C TYR A 35 -1.57 -0.53 -2.47
N VAL A 36 -1.56 -1.82 -2.22
CA VAL A 36 -0.70 -2.42 -1.19
C VAL A 36 0.12 -3.54 -1.78
N THR A 37 1.38 -3.60 -1.41
CA THR A 37 2.23 -4.73 -1.77
C THR A 37 3.07 -5.14 -0.56
N ASN A 38 3.58 -6.36 -0.59
CA ASN A 38 4.57 -6.81 0.37
C ASN A 38 5.56 -7.74 -0.33
N ARG A 39 6.55 -8.19 0.45
CA ARG A 39 7.65 -8.95 -0.09
C ARG A 39 7.26 -10.38 -0.45
N SER A 40 6.58 -11.09 0.45
CA SER A 40 6.37 -12.52 0.28
C SER A 40 5.12 -13.09 0.91
N ASN A 41 4.30 -12.29 1.56
CA ASN A 41 3.12 -12.79 2.27
C ASN A 41 1.84 -12.48 1.50
N LYS A 42 1.51 -13.38 0.56
CA LYS A 42 0.30 -13.22 -0.25
C LYS A 42 -0.97 -13.29 0.58
N GLU A 43 -0.97 -14.10 1.63
CA GLU A 43 -2.15 -14.24 2.49
C GLU A 43 -2.49 -12.94 3.17
N LYS A 44 -1.49 -12.21 3.64
CA LYS A 44 -1.72 -10.92 4.28
C LYS A 44 -2.30 -9.91 3.29
N LEU A 45 -1.81 -9.91 2.05
CA LEU A 45 -2.36 -9.04 1.01
C LEU A 45 -3.82 -9.36 0.74
N LEU A 46 -4.16 -10.65 0.64
CA LEU A 46 -5.53 -11.07 0.41
C LEU A 46 -6.45 -10.67 1.57
N LEU A 47 -5.95 -10.78 2.80
CA LEU A 47 -6.72 -10.38 3.96
C LEU A 47 -7.02 -8.88 3.94
N LEU A 48 -6.02 -8.06 3.63
CA LEU A 48 -6.23 -6.62 3.54
C LEU A 48 -7.20 -6.27 2.43
N GLN A 49 -7.08 -6.94 1.29
CA GLN A 49 -7.99 -6.73 0.17
C GLN A 49 -9.43 -7.07 0.56
N LYS A 50 -9.62 -8.21 1.22
CA LYS A 50 -10.94 -8.64 1.65
C LYS A 50 -11.53 -7.73 2.72
N GLN A 51 -10.71 -7.36 3.69
CA GLN A 51 -11.17 -6.61 4.85
C GLN A 51 -11.44 -5.13 4.53
N TYR A 52 -10.60 -4.53 3.72
CA TYR A 52 -10.65 -3.09 3.45
C TYR A 52 -11.03 -2.72 2.03
N GLY A 53 -11.00 -3.68 1.11
CA GLY A 53 -11.34 -3.40 -0.28
C GLY A 53 -10.22 -2.71 -1.06
N VAL A 54 -9.00 -2.72 -0.54
CA VAL A 54 -7.86 -2.09 -1.22
C VAL A 54 -7.36 -2.96 -2.35
N ALA A 55 -6.66 -2.35 -3.31
CA ALA A 55 -6.01 -3.07 -4.40
C ALA A 55 -4.64 -3.58 -3.95
N THR A 56 -4.18 -4.63 -4.59
CA THR A 56 -2.84 -5.16 -4.33
C THR A 56 -2.03 -5.12 -5.62
N PHE A 57 -0.72 -5.09 -5.52
CA PHE A 57 0.12 -5.09 -6.70
C PHE A 57 1.43 -5.81 -6.43
N ARG A 58 2.08 -6.23 -7.50
CA ARG A 58 3.37 -6.92 -7.41
C ARG A 58 4.41 -6.33 -8.35
N ASN A 59 3.98 -5.66 -9.40
CA ASN A 59 4.91 -5.06 -10.36
C ASN A 59 5.14 -3.60 -10.01
N TYR A 60 6.28 -3.32 -9.39
CA TYR A 60 6.64 -1.96 -8.99
C TYR A 60 6.77 -1.04 -10.20
N GLN A 61 7.40 -1.52 -11.26
CA GLN A 61 7.68 -0.69 -12.43
C GLN A 61 6.42 -0.23 -13.15
N GLU A 62 5.38 -1.06 -13.14
CA GLU A 62 4.10 -0.69 -13.75
C GLU A 62 3.26 0.18 -12.84
N THR A 63 3.29 -0.10 -11.54
CA THR A 63 2.34 0.48 -10.60
C THR A 63 2.81 1.80 -10.02
N LEU A 64 4.06 1.86 -9.55
CA LEU A 64 4.52 3.03 -8.82
C LEU A 64 4.52 4.34 -9.62
N PRO A 65 4.82 4.34 -10.94
CA PRO A 65 4.74 5.59 -11.70
C PRO A 65 3.35 6.19 -11.76
N LYS A 66 2.32 5.39 -11.51
CA LYS A 66 0.92 5.86 -11.52
C LYS A 66 0.46 6.38 -10.17
N MET A 67 1.29 6.24 -9.14
CA MET A 67 0.93 6.63 -7.78
C MET A 67 1.29 8.08 -7.52
N ASP A 68 0.47 8.75 -6.75
CA ASP A 68 0.74 10.12 -6.32
C ASP A 68 1.56 10.15 -5.04
N ILE A 69 1.37 9.14 -4.18
CA ILE A 69 2.07 9.04 -2.90
C ILE A 69 2.53 7.61 -2.71
N ILE A 70 3.76 7.43 -2.27
CA ILE A 70 4.30 6.12 -1.95
C ILE A 70 4.72 6.12 -0.48
N ILE A 71 4.16 5.20 0.30
CA ILE A 71 4.46 5.09 1.73
C ILE A 71 5.20 3.79 1.99
N PHE A 72 6.39 3.90 2.56
CA PHE A 72 7.19 2.75 2.94
C PHE A 72 6.85 2.35 4.37
N ALA A 73 6.04 1.30 4.51
CA ALA A 73 5.63 0.77 5.81
C ALA A 73 6.41 -0.51 6.12
N ILE A 74 7.73 -0.42 6.02
CA ILE A 74 8.65 -1.52 6.23
C ILE A 74 9.80 -1.05 7.12
N LYS A 75 10.61 -2.01 7.60
CA LYS A 75 11.75 -1.68 8.46
C LYS A 75 12.79 -0.87 7.69
N PRO A 76 13.48 0.06 8.36
CA PRO A 76 14.48 0.89 7.67
C PRO A 76 15.53 0.11 6.88
N LYS A 77 15.95 -1.05 7.39
CA LYS A 77 16.94 -1.87 6.69
C LYS A 77 16.41 -2.42 5.37
N ASP A 78 15.10 -2.56 5.24
CA ASP A 78 14.48 -3.10 4.03
C ASP A 78 14.17 -2.03 2.99
N ILE A 79 14.20 -0.75 3.38
CA ILE A 79 13.87 0.34 2.48
C ILE A 79 14.90 0.45 1.34
N ALA A 80 16.18 0.42 1.69
CA ALA A 80 17.25 0.52 0.68
C ALA A 80 17.15 -0.62 -0.32
N GLU A 81 16.95 -1.85 0.17
CA GLU A 81 16.80 -3.02 -0.68
C GLU A 81 15.60 -2.91 -1.60
N THR A 82 14.49 -2.39 -1.07
CA THR A 82 13.28 -2.20 -1.85
C THR A 82 13.45 -1.13 -2.92
N ILE A 83 14.12 -0.04 -2.59
CA ILE A 83 14.37 1.04 -3.54
C ILE A 83 15.18 0.55 -4.73
N GLU A 84 16.12 -0.37 -4.51
CA GLU A 84 16.91 -0.93 -5.60
C GLU A 84 16.05 -1.70 -6.61
N LYS A 85 14.90 -2.21 -6.19
CA LYS A 85 13.99 -2.96 -7.05
C LYS A 85 12.99 -2.06 -7.79
N ILE A 86 12.93 -0.83 -7.41
CA ILE A 86 12.08 0.16 -8.05
C ILE A 86 12.88 0.87 -9.14
#